data_6b6d43065ab403b4fbc82f78702ce808
#
_entry.id   6b6d43065ab403b4fbc82f78702ce808
#
_cell.length_a   1.000
_cell.length_b   1.000
_cell.length_c   1.000
_cell.angle_alpha   90.00
_cell.angle_beta   90.00
_cell.angle_gamma   90.00
#
_symmetry.space_group_name_H-M   'P 1'
#
loop_
_entity.id
_entity.type
_entity.pdbx_description
1 polymer ?
#
loop_
_entity_poly.entity_id
_entity_poly.type
_entity_poly.pdbx_seq_one_letter_code
_entity_poly.pdbx_strand_id
1 'polypeptide(L)'
;MTAETINGALVMTPGFNHLDTLSARDFSAEYDPVAATSELVILDLSLVQFVDSTGLGSILNLVRDTLSRGARIAICGAQPSVKILFRMVQLAKLVTIFDTRDLALAWAGS
;
A
#
# COMPACT_ATOMS: atom_id res chain seq x y z
N MET A 1 11.30 -4.72 -7.08
CA MET A 1 10.21 -3.73 -6.95
C MET A 1 9.45 -3.61 -8.25
N THR A 2 8.14 -3.55 -8.19
CA THR A 2 7.30 -3.25 -9.35
C THR A 2 6.48 -2.00 -9.07
N ALA A 3 6.61 -1.01 -9.93
CA ALA A 3 5.80 0.19 -9.90
C ALA A 3 5.45 0.55 -11.34
N GLU A 4 4.15 0.62 -11.64
CA GLU A 4 3.68 0.88 -12.99
C GLU A 4 2.44 1.77 -12.96
N THR A 5 2.22 2.54 -14.02
CA THR A 5 1.03 3.38 -14.12
C THR A 5 -0.02 2.65 -14.96
N ILE A 6 -1.19 2.43 -14.34
CA ILE A 6 -2.33 1.77 -14.98
C ILE A 6 -3.55 2.66 -14.77
N ASN A 7 -4.20 3.07 -15.86
CA ASN A 7 -5.42 3.90 -15.81
C ASN A 7 -5.23 5.17 -14.96
N GLY A 8 -4.04 5.76 -15.02
CA GLY A 8 -3.73 6.99 -14.25
C GLY A 8 -3.32 6.74 -12.81
N ALA A 9 -3.35 5.50 -12.34
CA ALA A 9 -2.93 5.16 -10.98
C ALA A 9 -1.51 4.59 -10.98
N LEU A 10 -0.71 5.00 -10.03
CA LEU A 10 0.58 4.37 -9.77
C LEU A 10 0.33 3.12 -8.94
N VAL A 11 0.53 1.95 -9.53
CA VAL A 11 0.38 0.66 -8.84
C VAL A 11 1.75 0.20 -8.37
N MET A 12 1.91 0.11 -7.07
CA MET A 12 3.16 -0.35 -6.44
C MET A 12 2.94 -1.74 -5.85
N THR A 13 3.76 -2.69 -6.26
CA THR A 13 3.67 -4.09 -5.82
C THR A 13 4.98 -4.48 -5.17
N PRO A 14 5.08 -4.37 -3.82
CA PRO A 14 6.29 -4.81 -3.11
C PRO A 14 6.54 -6.30 -3.32
N GLY A 15 7.80 -6.64 -3.66
CA GLY A 15 8.21 -8.02 -3.83
C GLY A 15 8.71 -8.67 -2.54
N PHE A 16 8.66 -7.96 -1.41
CA PHE A 16 9.05 -8.51 -0.12
C PHE A 16 8.02 -9.54 0.34
N ASN A 17 8.48 -10.76 0.61
CA ASN A 17 7.61 -11.78 1.18
C ASN A 17 7.19 -11.42 2.61
N HIS A 18 8.13 -10.83 3.37
CA HIS A 18 7.88 -10.32 4.72
C HIS A 18 8.18 -8.83 4.75
N LEU A 19 7.23 -8.04 5.18
CA LEU A 19 7.44 -6.63 5.46
C LEU A 19 7.59 -6.47 6.97
N ASP A 20 8.84 -6.39 7.41
CA ASP A 20 9.22 -6.48 8.81
C ASP A 20 10.34 -5.48 9.13
N THR A 21 10.94 -5.63 10.31
CA THR A 21 12.02 -4.76 10.77
C THR A 21 13.21 -4.71 9.78
N LEU A 22 13.49 -5.81 9.10
CA LEU A 22 14.63 -5.88 8.17
C LEU A 22 14.31 -5.22 6.83
N SER A 23 13.09 -5.35 6.33
CA SER A 23 12.70 -4.88 4.99
C SER A 23 12.00 -3.53 4.98
N ALA A 24 11.53 -3.04 6.15
CA ALA A 24 10.75 -1.81 6.22
C ALA A 24 11.50 -0.59 5.67
N ARG A 25 12.80 -0.50 5.93
CA ARG A 25 13.64 0.59 5.43
C ARG A 25 13.72 0.54 3.90
N ASP A 26 13.94 -0.65 3.33
CA ASP A 26 14.03 -0.82 1.89
C ASP A 26 12.70 -0.52 1.23
N PHE A 27 11.59 -0.93 1.84
CA PHE A 27 10.26 -0.61 1.37
C PHE A 27 10.08 0.92 1.28
N SER A 28 10.36 1.65 2.35
CA SER A 28 10.23 3.10 2.36
C SER A 28 11.17 3.76 1.36
N ALA A 29 12.42 3.30 1.27
CA ALA A 29 13.39 3.86 0.34
C ALA A 29 12.98 3.67 -1.12
N GLU A 30 12.31 2.56 -1.45
CA GLU A 30 11.87 2.29 -2.82
C GLU A 30 10.59 3.05 -3.18
N TYR A 31 9.61 3.12 -2.27
CA TYR A 31 8.27 3.58 -2.62
C TYR A 31 8.00 5.04 -2.26
N ASP A 32 8.58 5.56 -1.18
CA ASP A 32 8.32 6.94 -0.77
C ASP A 32 8.67 7.95 -1.88
N PRO A 33 9.84 7.87 -2.53
CA PRO A 33 10.17 8.83 -3.60
C PRO A 33 9.25 8.70 -4.82
N VAL A 34 8.82 7.48 -5.16
CA VAL A 34 7.94 7.25 -6.31
C VAL A 34 6.54 7.75 -6.01
N ALA A 35 6.03 7.45 -4.82
CA ALA A 35 4.70 7.89 -4.40
C ALA A 35 4.63 9.41 -4.23
N ALA A 36 5.73 10.06 -3.88
CA ALA A 36 5.76 11.49 -3.58
C ALA A 36 5.31 12.38 -4.73
N THR A 37 5.38 11.90 -5.97
CA THR A 37 5.00 12.66 -7.16
C THR A 37 3.68 12.21 -7.77
N SER A 38 3.00 11.23 -7.17
CA SER A 38 1.78 10.64 -7.71
C SER A 38 0.55 11.17 -7.00
N GLU A 39 -0.51 11.45 -7.77
CA GLU A 39 -1.78 11.93 -7.23
C GLU A 39 -2.73 10.80 -6.88
N LEU A 40 -2.47 9.59 -7.39
CA LEU A 40 -3.33 8.44 -7.22
C LEU A 40 -2.46 7.19 -7.11
N VAL A 41 -2.49 6.55 -5.95
CA VAL A 41 -1.61 5.43 -5.62
C VAL A 41 -2.43 4.21 -5.24
N ILE A 42 -2.06 3.06 -5.76
CA ILE A 42 -2.57 1.75 -5.34
C ILE A 42 -1.39 0.94 -4.82
N LEU A 43 -1.48 0.51 -3.56
CA LEU A 43 -0.49 -0.37 -2.95
C LEU A 43 -1.03 -1.80 -3.00
N ASP A 44 -0.45 -2.63 -3.85
CA ASP A 44 -0.82 -4.03 -4.02
C ASP A 44 0.06 -4.91 -3.14
N LEU A 45 -0.52 -5.50 -2.11
CA LEU A 45 0.20 -6.31 -1.13
C LEU A 45 0.05 -7.82 -1.38
N SER A 46 -0.33 -8.22 -2.58
CA SER A 46 -0.60 -9.64 -2.89
C SER A 46 0.62 -10.54 -2.70
N LEU A 47 1.84 -10.01 -2.81
CA LEU A 47 3.07 -10.77 -2.63
C LEU A 47 3.58 -10.77 -1.19
N VAL A 48 3.02 -9.91 -0.33
CA VAL A 48 3.46 -9.80 1.07
C VAL A 48 2.64 -10.77 1.92
N GLN A 49 3.32 -11.74 2.53
CA GLN A 49 2.65 -12.77 3.33
C GLN A 49 2.65 -12.47 4.82
N PHE A 50 3.58 -11.66 5.29
CA PHE A 50 3.71 -11.33 6.70
C PHE A 50 4.09 -9.86 6.87
N VAL A 51 3.47 -9.20 7.86
CA VAL A 51 3.76 -7.82 8.24
C VAL A 51 3.86 -7.78 9.75
N ASP A 52 4.97 -7.27 10.28
CA ASP A 52 5.09 -7.00 11.72
C ASP A 52 4.75 -5.53 12.03
N SER A 53 4.91 -5.12 13.28
CA SER A 53 4.58 -3.76 13.69
C SER A 53 5.43 -2.70 12.98
N THR A 54 6.69 -2.99 12.68
CA THR A 54 7.57 -2.07 11.94
C THR A 54 7.13 -1.95 10.49
N GLY A 55 6.80 -3.08 9.86
CA GLY A 55 6.27 -3.09 8.50
C GLY A 55 4.94 -2.36 8.41
N LEU A 56 4.06 -2.57 9.38
CA LEU A 56 2.79 -1.86 9.46
C LEU A 56 3.02 -0.34 9.59
N GLY A 57 3.99 0.07 10.40
CA GLY A 57 4.35 1.47 10.54
C GLY A 57 4.78 2.10 9.22
N SER A 58 5.53 1.35 8.40
CA SER A 58 5.96 1.82 7.07
C SER A 58 4.76 2.00 6.14
N ILE A 59 3.80 1.08 6.16
CA ILE A 59 2.56 1.20 5.38
C ILE A 59 1.77 2.43 5.84
N LEU A 60 1.61 2.60 7.14
CA LEU A 60 0.89 3.73 7.70
C LEU A 60 1.53 5.06 7.32
N ASN A 61 2.86 5.14 7.37
CA ASN A 61 3.59 6.35 6.98
C ASN A 61 3.35 6.68 5.51
N LEU A 62 3.41 5.68 4.63
CA LEU A 62 3.14 5.88 3.20
C LEU A 62 1.72 6.40 2.98
N VAL A 63 0.73 5.80 3.65
CA VAL A 63 -0.67 6.21 3.54
C VAL A 63 -0.85 7.65 4.03
N ARG A 64 -0.33 7.97 5.21
CA ARG A 64 -0.47 9.30 5.79
C ARG A 64 0.22 10.38 4.95
N ASP A 65 1.44 10.11 4.48
CA ASP A 65 2.18 11.05 3.66
C ASP A 65 1.46 11.31 2.34
N THR A 66 0.91 10.27 1.72
CA THR A 66 0.16 10.40 0.49
C THR A 66 -1.11 11.24 0.70
N LEU A 67 -1.87 10.95 1.73
CA LEU A 67 -3.10 11.69 2.04
C LEU A 67 -2.80 13.14 2.42
N SER A 68 -1.71 13.39 3.14
CA SER A 68 -1.35 14.75 3.57
C SER A 68 -1.01 15.66 2.41
N ARG A 69 -0.59 15.09 1.27
CA ARG A 69 -0.32 15.86 0.04
C ARG A 69 -1.57 16.12 -0.80
N GLY A 70 -2.74 15.65 -0.34
CA GLY A 70 -3.98 15.74 -1.10
C GLY A 70 -4.11 14.66 -2.17
N ALA A 71 -3.21 13.69 -2.21
CA ALA A 71 -3.30 12.57 -3.13
C ALA A 71 -4.26 11.48 -2.61
N ARG A 72 -4.67 10.58 -3.50
CA ARG A 72 -5.54 9.45 -3.17
C ARG A 72 -4.71 8.18 -3.10
N ILE A 73 -5.06 7.30 -2.17
CA ILE A 73 -4.40 6.00 -2.04
C ILE A 73 -5.40 4.92 -1.65
N ALA A 74 -5.23 3.73 -2.22
CA ALA A 74 -5.95 2.53 -1.83
C ALA A 74 -4.96 1.39 -1.66
N ILE A 75 -5.36 0.39 -0.88
CA ILE A 75 -4.61 -0.84 -0.69
C ILE A 75 -5.43 -1.99 -1.25
N CYS A 76 -4.79 -2.95 -1.89
CA CYS A 76 -5.47 -4.14 -2.41
C CYS A 76 -4.62 -5.39 -2.23
N GLY A 77 -5.28 -6.55 -2.35
CA GLY A 77 -4.62 -7.84 -2.43
C GLY A 77 -4.02 -8.35 -1.13
N ALA A 78 -4.31 -7.73 0.01
CA ALA A 78 -3.73 -8.15 1.29
C ALA A 78 -4.11 -9.61 1.61
N GLN A 79 -3.11 -10.39 2.04
CA GLN A 79 -3.34 -11.76 2.49
C GLN A 79 -4.20 -11.79 3.75
N PRO A 80 -4.91 -12.90 4.04
CA PRO A 80 -5.79 -12.96 5.21
C PRO A 80 -5.13 -12.59 6.52
N SER A 81 -3.87 -13.02 6.74
CA SER A 81 -3.12 -12.68 7.95
C SER A 81 -2.85 -11.18 8.05
N VAL A 82 -2.59 -10.54 6.93
CA VAL A 82 -2.34 -9.09 6.86
C VAL A 82 -3.66 -8.33 7.05
N LYS A 83 -4.76 -8.82 6.49
CA LYS A 83 -6.09 -8.22 6.69
C LYS A 83 -6.50 -8.20 8.16
N ILE A 84 -6.18 -9.25 8.91
CA ILE A 84 -6.47 -9.30 10.34
C ILE A 84 -5.75 -8.16 11.05
N LEU A 85 -4.47 -7.96 10.75
CA LEU A 85 -3.68 -6.89 11.33
C LEU A 85 -4.27 -5.51 10.99
N PHE A 86 -4.68 -5.29 9.75
CA PHE A 86 -5.31 -4.05 9.32
C PHE A 86 -6.62 -3.78 10.07
N ARG A 87 -7.40 -4.83 10.32
CA ARG A 87 -8.63 -4.72 11.10
C ARG A 87 -8.36 -4.32 12.55
N MET A 88 -7.32 -4.90 13.15
CA MET A 88 -6.94 -4.59 14.52
C MET A 88 -6.58 -3.12 14.73
N VAL A 89 -5.96 -2.50 13.74
CA VAL A 89 -5.58 -1.07 13.79
C VAL A 89 -6.61 -0.16 13.12
N GLN A 90 -7.73 -0.72 12.65
CA GLN A 90 -8.81 0.03 12.00
C GLN A 90 -8.34 0.84 10.79
N LEU A 91 -7.49 0.23 9.97
CA LEU A 91 -6.88 0.90 8.82
C LEU A 91 -7.94 1.37 7.81
N ALA A 92 -9.06 0.67 7.69
CA ALA A 92 -10.14 1.03 6.77
C ALA A 92 -10.79 2.39 7.08
N LYS A 93 -10.58 2.93 8.29
CA LYS A 93 -11.02 4.30 8.62
C LYS A 93 -10.13 5.36 7.99
N LEU A 94 -8.92 5.00 7.61
CA LEU A 94 -7.94 5.92 7.07
C LEU A 94 -7.82 5.80 5.55
N VAL A 95 -7.93 4.59 5.01
CA VAL A 95 -7.70 4.31 3.60
C VAL A 95 -8.69 3.25 3.11
N THR A 96 -9.05 3.30 1.82
CA THR A 96 -9.90 2.28 1.22
C THR A 96 -9.07 1.02 0.95
N ILE A 97 -9.61 -0.14 1.33
CA ILE A 97 -8.96 -1.44 1.17
C ILE A 97 -9.85 -2.32 0.31
N PHE A 98 -9.28 -2.83 -0.79
CA PHE A 98 -9.97 -3.71 -1.74
C PHE A 98 -9.39 -5.11 -1.68
N ASP A 99 -10.21 -6.11 -1.98
CA ASP A 99 -9.75 -7.50 -2.01
C ASP A 99 -8.83 -7.78 -3.20
N THR A 100 -9.07 -7.12 -4.33
CA THR A 100 -8.33 -7.37 -5.57
C THR A 100 -7.84 -6.09 -6.20
N ARG A 101 -6.80 -6.25 -7.05
CA ARG A 101 -6.29 -5.13 -7.86
C ARG A 101 -7.38 -4.58 -8.80
N ASP A 102 -8.19 -5.47 -9.39
CA ASP A 102 -9.24 -5.04 -10.33
C ASP A 102 -10.25 -4.09 -9.66
N LEU A 103 -10.64 -4.39 -8.42
CA LEU A 103 -11.53 -3.52 -7.66
C LEU A 103 -10.88 -2.17 -7.36
N ALA A 104 -9.60 -2.17 -7.02
CA ALA A 104 -8.86 -0.93 -6.77
C ALA A 104 -8.73 -0.09 -8.04
N LEU A 105 -8.47 -0.72 -9.18
CA LEU A 105 -8.37 -0.03 -10.47
C LEU A 105 -9.73 0.55 -10.91
N ALA A 106 -10.81 -0.15 -10.64
CA ALA A 106 -12.16 0.37 -10.92
C ALA A 106 -12.45 1.62 -10.08
N TRP A 107 -12.05 1.60 -8.81
CA TRP A 107 -12.15 2.77 -7.93
C TRP A 107 -11.31 3.94 -8.44
N ALA A 108 -10.10 3.67 -8.91
CA ALA A 108 -9.20 4.70 -9.41
C ALA A 108 -9.75 5.40 -10.66
N GLY A 109 -10.47 4.67 -11.50
CA GLY A 109 -11.04 5.20 -12.74
C GLY A 109 -12.38 5.91 -12.56
N SER A 110 -12.92 5.95 -11.35
CA SER A 110 -14.22 6.54 -11.09
C SER A 110 -14.17 8.02 -10.72
#